data_9c98aaaa8fc870726244ac596f73c981
#
_entry.id   9c98aaaa8fc870726244ac596f73c981
#
_cell.length_a   1.000
_cell.length_b   1.000
_cell.length_c   1.000
_cell.angle_alpha   90.00
_cell.angle_beta   90.00
_cell.angle_gamma   90.00
#
_symmetry.space_group_name_H-M   'P 1'
#
loop_
_entity.id
_entity.type
_entity.pdbx_description
1 polymer ?
#
loop_
_entity_poly.entity_id
_entity_poly.type
_entity_poly.pdbx_seq_one_letter_code
_entity_poly.pdbx_strand_id
1 'polypeptide(L)'
;MELEFKRSALKQLKYYKKKNPAAYNLIFQGLKEILENPNNANFKKVKKYPKYKRARKGNYRICFKVEGNCVFIGRIDNRSKAYN
;
A
#
# COMPACT_ATOMS: atom_id res chain seq x y z
N MET A 1 -5.06 -0.42 -15.35
CA MET A 1 -4.14 -1.23 -14.55
C MET A 1 -4.89 -2.14 -13.61
N GLU A 2 -4.45 -3.36 -13.50
CA GLU A 2 -5.05 -4.30 -12.54
C GLU A 2 -4.43 -4.12 -11.17
N LEU A 3 -5.20 -4.47 -10.13
CA LEU A 3 -4.76 -4.40 -8.76
C LEU A 3 -4.84 -5.78 -8.14
N GLU A 4 -3.71 -6.25 -7.61
CA GLU A 4 -3.66 -7.53 -6.93
C GLU A 4 -3.05 -7.36 -5.54
N PHE A 5 -3.41 -8.24 -4.62
CA PHE A 5 -2.94 -8.20 -3.25
C PHE A 5 -2.29 -9.51 -2.84
N LYS A 6 -1.18 -9.41 -2.14
CA LYS A 6 -0.67 -10.55 -1.38
C LYS A 6 -1.74 -10.89 -0.33
N ARG A 7 -1.84 -12.17 0.01
CA ARG A 7 -2.87 -12.63 0.95
C ARG A 7 -2.84 -11.86 2.29
N SER A 8 -1.65 -11.64 2.83
CA SER A 8 -1.51 -10.91 4.09
C SER A 8 -1.96 -9.45 3.97
N ALA A 9 -1.67 -8.81 2.85
CA ALA A 9 -2.09 -7.43 2.61
C ALA A 9 -3.62 -7.35 2.49
N LEU A 10 -4.24 -8.31 1.81
CA LEU A 10 -5.70 -8.36 1.69
C LEU A 10 -6.36 -8.56 3.03
N LYS A 11 -5.79 -9.41 3.89
CA LYS A 11 -6.30 -9.60 5.25
C LYS A 11 -6.23 -8.30 6.06
N GLN A 12 -5.14 -7.56 5.92
CA GLN A 12 -4.98 -6.27 6.58
C GLN A 12 -6.03 -5.28 6.12
N LEU A 13 -6.26 -5.20 4.80
CA LEU A 13 -7.27 -4.30 4.25
C LEU A 13 -8.66 -4.64 4.78
N LYS A 14 -9.01 -5.92 4.82
CA LYS A 14 -10.30 -6.37 5.34
C LYS A 14 -10.45 -6.06 6.83
N TYR A 15 -9.36 -6.21 7.58
CA TYR A 15 -9.35 -5.89 9.01
C TYR A 15 -9.70 -4.41 9.22
N TYR A 16 -9.03 -3.51 8.50
CA TYR A 16 -9.29 -2.08 8.63
C TYR A 16 -10.70 -1.72 8.20
N LYS A 17 -11.18 -2.31 7.12
CA LYS A 17 -12.56 -2.06 6.66
C LYS A 17 -13.58 -2.34 7.75
N LYS A 18 -13.35 -3.40 8.52
CA LYS A 18 -14.25 -3.83 9.58
C LYS A 18 -14.05 -3.06 10.88
N LYS A 19 -12.80 -2.87 11.28
CA LYS A 19 -12.45 -2.37 12.63
C LYS A 19 -12.10 -0.89 12.69
N ASN A 20 -11.68 -0.31 11.59
CA ASN A 20 -11.24 1.08 11.57
C ASN A 20 -11.53 1.73 10.22
N PRO A 21 -12.79 2.17 10.01
CA PRO A 21 -13.20 2.76 8.73
C PRO A 21 -12.37 3.98 8.31
N ALA A 22 -11.94 4.80 9.26
CA ALA A 22 -11.11 5.96 8.95
C ALA A 22 -9.77 5.54 8.34
N ALA A 23 -9.13 4.52 8.92
CA ALA A 23 -7.91 3.96 8.38
C ALA A 23 -8.15 3.35 7.00
N TYR A 24 -9.23 2.61 6.85
CA TYR A 24 -9.60 2.01 5.58
C TYR A 24 -9.72 3.06 4.48
N ASN A 25 -10.39 4.18 4.78
CA ASN A 25 -10.57 5.27 3.80
C ASN A 25 -9.25 5.86 3.37
N LEU A 26 -8.32 6.07 4.31
CA LEU A 26 -6.99 6.59 3.99
C LEU A 26 -6.21 5.61 3.10
N ILE A 27 -6.24 4.34 3.45
CA ILE A 27 -5.56 3.29 2.68
C ILE A 27 -6.17 3.21 1.29
N PHE A 28 -7.49 3.27 1.19
CA PHE A 28 -8.18 3.24 -0.10
C PHE A 28 -7.77 4.41 -0.99
N GLN A 29 -7.69 5.61 -0.42
CA GLN A 29 -7.20 6.79 -1.14
C GLN A 29 -5.77 6.57 -1.64
N GLY A 30 -4.91 5.98 -0.81
CA GLY A 30 -3.54 5.66 -1.20
C GLY A 30 -3.49 4.68 -2.35
N LEU A 31 -4.33 3.67 -2.33
CA LEU A 31 -4.43 2.69 -3.42
C LEU A 31 -4.86 3.35 -4.73
N LYS A 32 -5.82 4.27 -4.66
CA LYS A 32 -6.25 5.02 -5.84
C LYS A 32 -5.12 5.85 -6.42
N GLU A 33 -4.37 6.53 -5.57
CA GLU A 33 -3.23 7.35 -6.01
C GLU A 33 -2.16 6.51 -6.69
N ILE A 34 -1.90 5.31 -6.17
CA ILE A 34 -0.94 4.38 -6.77
C ILE A 34 -1.43 3.96 -8.17
N LEU A 35 -2.71 3.62 -8.29
CA LEU A 35 -3.27 3.21 -9.57
C LEU A 35 -3.26 4.34 -10.61
N GLU A 36 -3.49 5.57 -10.16
CA GLU A 36 -3.48 6.73 -11.05
C GLU A 36 -2.09 7.04 -11.59
N ASN A 37 -1.07 6.90 -10.75
CA ASN A 37 0.31 7.18 -11.17
C ASN A 37 1.30 6.37 -10.34
N PRO A 38 1.53 5.09 -10.69
CA PRO A 38 2.45 4.23 -9.93
C PRO A 38 3.92 4.67 -10.02
N ASN A 39 4.24 5.57 -10.95
CA ASN A 39 5.60 6.09 -11.12
C ASN A 39 5.81 7.44 -10.44
N ASN A 40 4.88 7.87 -9.60
CA ASN A 40 4.98 9.13 -8.88
C ASN A 40 6.30 9.21 -8.12
N ALA A 41 7.02 10.32 -8.27
CA ALA A 41 8.33 10.52 -7.64
C ALA A 41 8.27 10.52 -6.10
N ASN A 42 7.10 10.77 -5.53
CA ASN A 42 6.91 10.76 -4.07
C ASN A 42 6.91 9.33 -3.49
N PHE A 43 6.74 8.33 -4.35
CA PHE A 43 6.81 6.94 -3.90
C PHE A 43 8.26 6.51 -3.81
N LYS A 44 8.70 6.08 -2.62
CA LYS A 44 10.10 5.76 -2.32
C LYS A 44 10.38 4.27 -2.48
N LYS A 45 11.57 3.94 -2.97
CA LYS A 45 11.98 2.54 -3.05
C LYS A 45 12.19 1.95 -1.67
N VAL A 46 11.82 0.69 -1.50
CA VAL A 46 12.06 -0.04 -0.26
C VAL A 46 13.46 -0.64 -0.32
N LYS A 47 14.31 -0.31 0.66
CA LYS A 47 15.72 -0.73 0.64
C LYS A 47 15.91 -2.24 0.58
N LYS A 48 15.15 -3.00 1.39
CA LYS A 48 15.26 -4.46 1.43
C LYS A 48 14.69 -5.15 0.20
N TYR A 49 13.76 -4.49 -0.47
CA TYR A 49 13.04 -5.07 -1.61
C TYR A 49 13.00 -4.04 -2.74
N PRO A 50 14.09 -3.94 -3.52
CA PRO A 50 14.24 -2.86 -4.53
C PRO A 50 13.13 -2.80 -5.59
N LYS A 51 12.43 -3.91 -5.83
CA LYS A 51 11.31 -3.94 -6.76
C LYS A 51 10.07 -3.28 -6.20
N TYR A 52 10.01 -3.10 -4.87
CA TYR A 52 8.86 -2.50 -4.21
C TYR A 52 9.09 -1.01 -3.97
N LYS A 53 8.00 -0.27 -4.05
CA LYS A 53 7.96 1.13 -3.65
C LYS A 53 7.00 1.28 -2.49
N ARG A 54 7.10 2.39 -1.81
CA ARG A 54 6.30 2.69 -0.63
C ARG A 54 5.54 3.98 -0.86
N ALA A 55 4.20 3.91 -0.74
CA ALA A 55 3.34 5.07 -0.73
C ALA A 55 2.92 5.35 0.70
N ARG A 56 2.94 6.61 1.08
CA ARG A 56 2.54 7.03 2.43
C ARG A 56 1.19 7.74 2.37
N LYS A 57 0.28 7.37 3.28
CA LYS A 57 -0.99 8.05 3.41
C LYS A 57 -1.34 8.12 4.90
N GLY A 58 -1.29 9.34 5.47
CA GLY A 58 -1.44 9.50 6.91
C GLY A 58 -0.38 8.68 7.65
N ASN A 59 -0.80 7.85 8.59
CA ASN A 59 0.10 6.98 9.35
C ASN A 59 0.30 5.61 8.69
N TYR A 60 -0.18 5.45 7.46
CA TYR A 60 -0.12 4.16 6.79
C TYR A 60 0.88 4.17 5.65
N ARG A 61 1.50 3.01 5.43
CA ARG A 61 2.41 2.80 4.31
C ARG A 61 1.91 1.63 3.50
N ILE A 62 1.89 1.82 2.19
CA ILE A 62 1.47 0.78 1.26
C ILE A 62 2.68 0.40 0.44
N CYS A 63 3.16 -0.84 0.58
CA CYS A 63 4.27 -1.34 -0.21
C CYS A 63 3.72 -2.05 -1.43
N PHE A 64 4.17 -1.65 -2.59
CA PHE A 64 3.65 -2.18 -3.86
C PHE A 64 4.77 -2.31 -4.88
N LYS A 65 4.52 -3.15 -5.88
CA LYS A 65 5.39 -3.25 -7.06
C LYS A 65 4.52 -3.25 -8.30
N VAL A 66 5.11 -2.86 -9.42
CA VAL A 66 4.44 -2.88 -10.71
C VAL A 66 5.06 -3.95 -11.56
N GLU A 67 4.24 -4.85 -12.06
CA GLU A 67 4.66 -5.89 -13.00
C GLU A 67 3.70 -5.90 -14.19
N GLY A 68 4.21 -5.53 -15.37
CA GLY A 68 3.37 -5.41 -16.55
C GLY A 68 2.25 -4.38 -16.32
N ASN A 69 1.02 -4.79 -16.50
CA ASN A 69 -0.16 -3.95 -16.29
C ASN A 69 -0.82 -4.19 -14.92
N CYS A 70 -0.05 -4.66 -13.96
CA CYS A 70 -0.57 -4.99 -12.64
C CYS A 70 0.20 -4.27 -11.54
N VAL A 71 -0.54 -3.68 -10.58
CA VAL A 71 0.01 -3.17 -9.33
C VAL A 71 -0.25 -4.23 -8.27
N PHE A 72 0.81 -4.76 -7.69
CA PHE A 72 0.74 -5.79 -6.67
C PHE A 72 1.03 -5.18 -5.29
N ILE A 73 0.07 -5.30 -4.38
CA ILE A 73 0.20 -4.76 -3.02
C ILE A 73 0.75 -5.87 -2.12
N GLY A 74 1.98 -5.65 -1.65
CA GLY A 74 2.66 -6.65 -0.81
C GLY A 74 2.42 -6.47 0.67
N ARG A 75 2.23 -5.23 1.12
CA ARG A 75 2.11 -4.97 2.54
C ARG A 75 1.45 -3.63 2.81
N ILE A 76 0.65 -3.59 3.88
CA ILE A 76 0.04 -2.37 4.40
C ILE A 76 0.46 -2.25 5.86
N ASP A 77 1.23 -1.21 6.20
CA ASP A 77 1.76 -1.01 7.53
C ASP A 77 1.17 0.23 8.20
N ASN A 78 0.97 0.14 9.50
CA ASN A 78 0.70 1.31 10.32
C ASN A 78 2.06 1.83 10.79
N ARG A 79 2.39 3.06 10.45
CA ARG A 79 3.68 3.67 10.75
C ARG A 79 4.02 3.66 12.25
N SER A 80 3.04 3.92 13.11
CA SER A 80 3.28 3.97 14.54
C SER A 80 3.65 2.59 15.12
N LYS A 81 3.26 1.51 14.47
CA LYS A 81 3.60 0.15 14.88
C LYS A 81 4.87 -0.37 14.20
N ALA A 82 5.24 0.19 13.06
CA ALA A 82 6.37 -0.29 12.27
C ALA A 82 7.72 -0.06 12.95
N TYR A 83 7.77 0.81 13.94
CA TYR A 83 8.99 1.16 14.64
C TYR A 83 9.06 0.61 16.06
N ASN A 84 8.13 -0.19 16.44
CA ASN A 84 8.11 -0.78 17.78
C ASN A 84 8.76 -2.15 17.79
#